data_62cd4b8ce85953b30ffa463c9424449b
#
_entry.id   62cd4b8ce85953b30ffa463c9424449b
#
_cell.length_a   1.000
_cell.length_b   1.000
_cell.length_c   1.000
_cell.angle_alpha   90.00
_cell.angle_beta   90.00
_cell.angle_gamma   90.00
#
_symmetry.space_group_name_H-M   'P 1'
#
loop_
_entity.id
_entity.type
_entity.pdbx_description
1 polymer ?
#
loop_
_entity_poly.entity_id
_entity_poly.type
_entity_poly.pdbx_seq_one_letter_code
_entity_poly.pdbx_strand_id
1 'polypeptide(L)'
;SLLSDSVSFDLVILRLGGLIDQDRHPIYHLQGRKDLSDPNGVVNLVHRIDVIHAIKCLIDSNIHNGLYNLVSPDHPKREEYYTKMAGFLKLELPEFKKEKGNYKEVKGDKITQLQGFKYQGDIWLSLR
;
A
#
# COMPACT_ATOMS: atom_id res chain seq x y z
N SER A 1 -6.27 29.39 -0.23
CA SER A 1 -5.64 28.44 -1.14
C SER A 1 -6.13 28.69 -2.57
N LEU A 2 -5.27 28.43 -3.54
CA LEU A 2 -5.64 28.56 -4.97
C LEU A 2 -6.83 27.68 -5.33
N LEU A 3 -6.97 26.54 -4.65
CA LEU A 3 -8.07 25.60 -4.91
C LEU A 3 -9.41 26.06 -4.35
N SER A 4 -9.41 27.02 -3.43
CA SER A 4 -10.63 27.53 -2.80
C SER A 4 -11.08 28.89 -3.36
N ASP A 5 -10.37 29.42 -4.34
CA ASP A 5 -10.70 30.69 -4.98
C ASP A 5 -11.87 30.52 -5.97
N SER A 6 -12.20 31.56 -6.69
CA SER A 6 -13.33 31.57 -7.62
C SER A 6 -13.20 30.63 -8.80
N VAL A 7 -12.01 30.04 -9.00
CA VAL A 7 -11.78 29.06 -10.08
C VAL A 7 -12.21 27.68 -9.60
N SER A 8 -13.05 27.03 -10.40
CA SER A 8 -13.48 25.65 -10.13
C SER A 8 -12.51 24.67 -10.76
N PHE A 9 -12.05 23.70 -9.97
CA PHE A 9 -11.18 22.63 -10.44
C PHE A 9 -11.85 21.27 -10.23
N ASP A 10 -11.65 20.39 -11.19
CA ASP A 10 -11.89 18.97 -10.99
C ASP A 10 -10.63 18.39 -10.35
N LEU A 11 -10.77 17.78 -9.18
CA LEU A 11 -9.65 17.26 -8.44
C LEU A 11 -9.96 15.90 -7.85
N VAL A 12 -9.18 14.90 -8.25
CA VAL A 12 -9.21 13.58 -7.65
C VAL A 12 -7.86 13.34 -6.98
N ILE A 13 -7.89 13.01 -5.70
CA ILE A 13 -6.70 12.76 -4.91
C ILE A 13 -6.61 11.26 -4.60
N LEU A 14 -5.45 10.68 -4.90
CA LEU A 14 -5.14 9.30 -4.54
C LEU A 14 -4.09 9.30 -3.43
N ARG A 15 -4.43 8.72 -2.29
CA ARG A 15 -3.48 8.51 -1.19
C ARG A 15 -3.05 7.05 -1.21
N LEU A 16 -1.77 6.84 -1.51
CA LEU A 16 -1.22 5.51 -1.67
C LEU A 16 -0.69 4.97 -0.35
N GLY A 17 -0.86 3.68 -0.11
CA GLY A 17 -0.06 2.95 0.84
C GLY A 17 1.40 2.88 0.37
N GLY A 18 2.23 2.11 1.04
CA GLY A 18 3.62 1.92 0.60
C GLY A 18 3.65 1.29 -0.80
N LEU A 19 4.22 2.00 -1.75
CA LEU A 19 4.25 1.55 -3.15
C LEU A 19 5.30 0.47 -3.36
N ILE A 20 4.87 -0.66 -3.92
CA ILE A 20 5.78 -1.78 -4.20
C ILE A 20 5.64 -2.25 -5.65
N ASP A 21 6.71 -2.84 -6.13
CA ASP A 21 6.75 -3.66 -7.34
C ASP A 21 7.92 -4.65 -7.23
N GLN A 22 8.29 -5.30 -8.33
CA GLN A 22 9.39 -6.28 -8.34
C GLN A 22 10.73 -5.67 -7.93
N ASP A 23 10.95 -4.39 -8.24
CA ASP A 23 12.23 -3.72 -8.02
C ASP A 23 12.19 -2.74 -6.84
N ARG A 24 11.02 -2.52 -6.26
CA ARG A 24 10.82 -1.56 -5.18
C ARG A 24 10.03 -2.21 -4.05
N HIS A 25 10.69 -2.35 -2.90
CA HIS A 25 10.07 -2.96 -1.74
C HIS A 25 10.77 -2.51 -0.46
N PRO A 26 9.99 -2.25 0.62
CA PRO A 26 10.59 -1.86 1.91
C PRO A 26 11.57 -2.87 2.48
N ILE A 27 11.42 -4.16 2.13
CA ILE A 27 12.31 -5.20 2.66
C ILE A 27 13.78 -4.94 2.35
N TYR A 28 14.08 -4.28 1.23
CA TYR A 28 15.47 -3.98 0.89
C TYR A 28 16.11 -2.99 1.85
N HIS A 29 15.29 -2.18 2.52
CA HIS A 29 15.76 -1.25 3.56
C HIS A 29 15.75 -1.87 4.95
N LEU A 30 14.95 -2.91 5.15
CA LEU A 30 14.73 -3.53 6.47
C LEU A 30 15.59 -4.75 6.69
N GLN A 31 16.13 -5.35 5.61
CA GLN A 31 16.92 -6.57 5.71
C GLN A 31 18.09 -6.39 6.71
N GLY A 32 18.26 -7.39 7.57
CA GLY A 32 19.34 -7.41 8.53
C GLY A 32 19.28 -6.40 9.64
N ARG A 33 18.29 -5.52 9.67
CA ARG A 33 18.15 -4.53 10.74
C ARG A 33 17.60 -5.18 12.00
N LYS A 34 18.03 -4.65 13.14
CA LYS A 34 17.62 -5.14 14.46
C LYS A 34 16.77 -4.09 15.17
N ASP A 35 16.05 -4.55 16.17
CA ASP A 35 15.23 -3.69 17.01
C ASP A 35 14.20 -2.87 16.25
N LEU A 36 13.63 -3.46 15.19
CA LEU A 36 12.56 -2.81 14.45
C LEU A 36 11.30 -2.74 15.32
N SER A 37 10.62 -1.59 15.25
CA SER A 37 9.42 -1.35 16.04
C SER A 37 8.18 -1.98 15.41
N ASP A 38 7.14 -2.10 16.22
CA ASP A 38 5.79 -2.41 15.81
C ASP A 38 5.65 -3.75 15.07
N PRO A 39 6.09 -4.87 15.70
CA PRO A 39 5.99 -6.19 15.07
C PRO A 39 4.56 -6.62 14.77
N ASN A 40 3.60 -6.20 15.59
CA ASN A 40 2.19 -6.57 15.48
C ASN A 40 1.37 -5.58 14.66
N GLY A 41 1.96 -4.47 14.26
CA GLY A 41 1.32 -3.56 13.32
C GLY A 41 1.12 -4.23 11.97
N VAL A 42 0.11 -3.79 11.22
CA VAL A 42 -0.17 -4.38 9.91
C VAL A 42 0.49 -3.57 8.80
N VAL A 43 0.80 -4.23 7.70
CA VAL A 43 1.33 -3.54 6.53
C VAL A 43 0.19 -2.87 5.76
N ASN A 44 0.48 -1.69 5.22
CA ASN A 44 -0.43 -0.93 4.36
C ASN A 44 0.32 -0.65 3.06
N LEU A 45 0.26 -1.57 2.14
CA LEU A 45 1.02 -1.53 0.89
C LEU A 45 0.08 -1.48 -0.31
N VAL A 46 0.60 -1.00 -1.43
CA VAL A 46 -0.12 -1.06 -2.69
C VAL A 46 0.85 -1.42 -3.81
N HIS A 47 0.45 -2.36 -4.66
CA HIS A 47 1.25 -2.74 -5.81
C HIS A 47 1.07 -1.72 -6.94
N ARG A 48 2.15 -1.43 -7.65
CA ARG A 48 2.16 -0.49 -8.78
C ARG A 48 1.06 -0.77 -9.82
N ILE A 49 0.78 -2.05 -10.08
CA ILE A 49 -0.25 -2.43 -11.05
C ILE A 49 -1.63 -1.90 -10.65
N ASP A 50 -1.93 -1.89 -9.36
CA ASP A 50 -3.21 -1.38 -8.88
C ASP A 50 -3.30 0.14 -8.99
N VAL A 51 -2.19 0.84 -8.81
CA VAL A 51 -2.16 2.30 -9.00
C VAL A 51 -2.44 2.65 -10.45
N ILE A 52 -1.79 1.95 -11.39
CA ILE A 52 -2.00 2.17 -12.83
C ILE A 52 -3.46 1.88 -13.19
N HIS A 53 -4.00 0.78 -12.71
CA HIS A 53 -5.39 0.40 -12.98
C HIS A 53 -6.37 1.41 -12.41
N ALA A 54 -6.13 1.88 -11.20
CA ALA A 54 -6.98 2.88 -10.57
C ALA A 54 -7.02 4.19 -11.36
N ILE A 55 -5.87 4.65 -11.82
CA ILE A 55 -5.78 5.86 -12.64
C ILE A 55 -6.58 5.70 -13.93
N LYS A 56 -6.45 4.56 -14.60
CA LYS A 56 -7.23 4.27 -15.81
C LYS A 56 -8.72 4.28 -15.54
N CYS A 57 -9.17 3.64 -14.47
CA CYS A 57 -10.58 3.59 -14.11
C CYS A 57 -11.13 4.99 -13.80
N LEU A 58 -10.35 5.83 -13.13
CA LEU A 58 -10.75 7.19 -12.80
C LEU A 58 -10.84 8.07 -14.05
N ILE A 59 -9.91 7.90 -14.99
CA ILE A 59 -9.95 8.64 -16.27
C ILE A 59 -11.18 8.24 -17.08
N ASP A 60 -11.50 6.95 -17.10
CA ASP A 60 -12.63 6.44 -17.88
C ASP A 60 -13.99 6.67 -17.20
N SER A 61 -14.00 7.00 -15.92
CA SER A 61 -15.21 7.30 -15.18
C SER A 61 -15.58 8.78 -15.35
N ASN A 62 -16.84 9.12 -15.04
CA ASN A 62 -17.27 10.51 -15.00
C ASN A 62 -17.10 11.13 -13.61
N ILE A 63 -16.10 10.66 -12.87
CA ILE A 63 -15.80 11.19 -11.55
C ILE A 63 -14.82 12.34 -11.70
N HIS A 64 -15.22 13.50 -11.21
CA HIS A 64 -14.46 14.73 -11.35
C HIS A 64 -13.81 15.18 -10.04
N ASN A 65 -14.31 14.69 -8.91
CA ASN A 65 -13.82 15.06 -7.59
C ASN A 65 -13.85 13.85 -6.68
N GLY A 66 -12.88 13.77 -5.79
CA GLY A 66 -12.88 12.73 -4.77
C GLY A 66 -11.52 12.49 -4.16
N LEU A 67 -11.56 11.77 -3.07
CA LEU A 67 -10.37 11.31 -2.34
C LEU A 67 -10.47 9.81 -2.16
N TYR A 68 -9.49 9.09 -2.65
CA TYR A 68 -9.43 7.63 -2.58
C TYR A 68 -8.13 7.16 -1.96
N ASN A 69 -8.23 6.26 -1.01
CA ASN A 69 -7.07 5.52 -0.53
C ASN A 69 -6.84 4.31 -1.44
N LEU A 70 -5.59 4.09 -1.84
CA LEU A 70 -5.18 2.91 -2.58
C LEU A 70 -4.26 2.08 -1.70
N VAL A 71 -4.81 1.03 -1.13
CA VAL A 71 -4.11 0.14 -0.21
C VAL A 71 -4.62 -1.27 -0.43
N SER A 72 -3.71 -2.21 -0.62
CA SER A 72 -4.08 -3.63 -0.77
C SER A 72 -4.94 -4.08 0.41
N PRO A 73 -5.98 -4.86 0.16
CA PRO A 73 -6.81 -5.41 1.25
C PRO A 73 -6.12 -6.48 2.08
N ASP A 74 -4.93 -6.91 1.70
CA ASP A 74 -4.13 -7.88 2.44
C ASP A 74 -3.24 -7.13 3.43
N HIS A 75 -3.48 -7.34 4.73
CA HIS A 75 -2.82 -6.63 5.82
C HIS A 75 -2.16 -7.59 6.81
N PRO A 76 -1.12 -8.32 6.41
CA PRO A 76 -0.40 -9.16 7.36
C PRO A 76 0.35 -8.32 8.40
N LYS A 77 0.70 -8.94 9.52
CA LYS A 77 1.52 -8.27 10.53
C LYS A 77 2.91 -7.99 9.98
N ARG A 78 3.50 -6.88 10.41
CA ARG A 78 4.81 -6.42 9.93
C ARG A 78 5.89 -7.47 10.12
N GLU A 79 6.01 -8.05 11.32
CA GLU A 79 7.04 -9.05 11.59
C GLU A 79 6.87 -10.28 10.70
N GLU A 80 5.66 -10.80 10.60
CA GLU A 80 5.39 -11.96 9.76
C GLU A 80 5.71 -11.68 8.29
N TYR A 81 5.22 -10.55 7.78
CA TYR A 81 5.37 -10.21 6.37
C TYR A 81 6.83 -10.01 5.98
N TYR A 82 7.56 -9.17 6.71
CA TYR A 82 8.93 -8.85 6.34
C TYR A 82 9.90 -10.01 6.59
N THR A 83 9.63 -10.84 7.61
CA THR A 83 10.42 -12.06 7.84
C THR A 83 10.23 -13.04 6.67
N LYS A 84 9.01 -13.26 6.25
CA LYS A 84 8.74 -14.16 5.11
C LYS A 84 9.31 -13.60 3.80
N MET A 85 9.14 -12.31 3.55
CA MET A 85 9.68 -11.68 2.34
C MET A 85 11.20 -11.79 2.28
N ALA A 86 11.88 -11.54 3.39
CA ALA A 86 13.33 -11.71 3.45
C ALA A 86 13.74 -13.15 3.17
N GLY A 87 13.02 -14.11 3.74
CA GLY A 87 13.28 -15.53 3.48
C GLY A 87 13.11 -15.91 2.02
N PHE A 88 12.02 -15.49 1.39
CA PHE A 88 11.78 -15.78 -0.02
C PHE A 88 12.84 -15.17 -0.94
N LEU A 89 13.28 -13.96 -0.63
CA LEU A 89 14.26 -13.24 -1.44
C LEU A 89 15.70 -13.58 -1.06
N LYS A 90 15.89 -14.48 -0.08
CA LYS A 90 17.22 -14.88 0.41
C LYS A 90 18.03 -13.69 0.92
N LEU A 91 17.36 -12.78 1.61
CA LEU A 91 17.96 -11.64 2.26
C LEU A 91 18.18 -11.94 3.76
N GLU A 92 19.03 -11.14 4.39
CA GLU A 92 19.22 -11.25 5.84
C GLU A 92 17.91 -10.88 6.56
N LEU A 93 17.50 -11.73 7.52
CA LEU A 93 16.24 -11.54 8.21
C LEU A 93 16.25 -10.28 9.08
N PRO A 94 15.19 -9.49 9.04
CA PRO A 94 15.02 -8.40 10.00
C PRO A 94 14.61 -8.96 11.36
N GLU A 95 14.98 -8.26 12.42
CA GLU A 95 14.60 -8.61 13.79
C GLU A 95 13.75 -7.51 14.40
N PHE A 96 12.62 -7.89 14.97
CA PHE A 96 11.67 -6.96 15.56
C PHE A 96 11.73 -7.02 17.08
N LYS A 97 11.46 -5.88 17.72
CA LYS A 97 11.30 -5.82 19.16
C LYS A 97 10.08 -6.63 19.58
N LYS A 98 10.17 -7.21 20.77
CA LYS A 98 8.99 -7.83 21.40
C LYS A 98 8.21 -6.74 22.11
N GLU A 99 7.23 -6.21 21.47
CA GLU A 99 6.40 -5.15 22.03
C GLU A 99 4.97 -5.26 21.54
N LYS A 100 4.05 -4.70 22.31
CA LYS A 100 2.68 -4.49 21.85
C LYS A 100 2.67 -3.18 21.08
N GLY A 101 2.37 -3.25 19.81
CA GLY A 101 2.25 -2.06 19.00
C GLY A 101 0.82 -1.59 18.89
N ASN A 102 0.64 -0.30 18.67
CA ASN A 102 -0.58 0.24 18.11
C ASN A 102 -0.46 0.13 16.61
N TYR A 103 -1.49 -0.38 15.95
CA TYR A 103 -1.45 -0.42 14.51
C TYR A 103 -2.64 0.32 13.92
N LYS A 104 -2.43 0.79 12.70
CA LYS A 104 -3.46 1.43 11.93
C LYS A 104 -3.59 0.71 10.60
N GLU A 105 -4.73 0.08 10.38
CA GLU A 105 -5.07 -0.50 9.10
C GLU A 105 -5.75 0.57 8.25
N VAL A 106 -5.15 0.89 7.12
CA VAL A 106 -5.73 1.83 6.16
C VAL A 106 -6.56 1.04 5.17
N LYS A 107 -7.82 1.41 5.02
CA LYS A 107 -8.74 0.73 4.11
C LYS A 107 -8.80 1.45 2.78
N GLY A 108 -8.68 0.68 1.71
CA GLY A 108 -8.80 1.18 0.35
C GLY A 108 -10.07 0.69 -0.34
N ASP A 109 -11.18 0.56 0.39
CA ASP A 109 -12.39 -0.06 -0.13
C ASP A 109 -13.21 0.86 -1.04
N LYS A 110 -13.14 2.17 -0.81
CA LYS A 110 -13.97 3.14 -1.54
C LYS A 110 -13.76 3.03 -3.05
N ILE A 111 -12.53 2.88 -3.51
CA ILE A 111 -12.22 2.81 -4.93
C ILE A 111 -12.81 1.56 -5.59
N THR A 112 -13.06 0.51 -4.82
CA THR A 112 -13.64 -0.72 -5.36
C THR A 112 -15.09 -0.55 -5.83
N GLN A 113 -15.72 0.59 -5.50
CA GLN A 113 -17.05 0.92 -5.99
C GLN A 113 -17.01 1.44 -7.42
N LEU A 114 -15.85 1.82 -7.95
CA LEU A 114 -15.72 2.21 -9.34
C LEU A 114 -15.89 1.00 -10.25
N GLN A 115 -16.73 1.15 -11.27
CA GLN A 115 -16.90 0.10 -12.25
C GLN A 115 -15.57 -0.20 -12.94
N GLY A 116 -15.22 -1.48 -12.98
CA GLY A 116 -14.00 -1.95 -13.62
C GLY A 116 -12.78 -1.94 -12.72
N PHE A 117 -12.83 -1.35 -11.52
CA PHE A 117 -11.69 -1.42 -10.62
C PHE A 117 -11.78 -2.62 -9.69
N LYS A 118 -10.66 -3.32 -9.58
CA LYS A 118 -10.48 -4.42 -8.63
C LYS A 118 -9.00 -4.51 -8.30
N TYR A 119 -8.67 -4.67 -7.02
CA TYR A 119 -7.28 -4.92 -6.62
C TYR A 119 -6.81 -6.26 -7.19
N GLN A 120 -5.68 -6.25 -7.87
CA GLN A 120 -5.10 -7.43 -8.52
C GLN A 120 -3.65 -7.66 -8.10
N GLY A 121 -2.99 -6.64 -7.56
CA GLY A 121 -1.60 -6.74 -7.15
C GLY A 121 -1.42 -7.63 -5.94
N ASP A 122 -0.45 -8.53 -6.03
CA ASP A 122 -0.07 -9.39 -4.91
C ASP A 122 1.07 -8.75 -4.15
N ILE A 123 0.84 -8.35 -2.89
CA ILE A 123 1.89 -7.73 -2.08
C ILE A 123 3.01 -8.72 -1.73
N TRP A 124 2.76 -10.01 -1.90
CA TRP A 124 3.79 -11.04 -1.71
C TRP A 124 4.61 -11.28 -2.96
N LEU A 125 4.36 -10.52 -4.04
CA LEU A 125 5.07 -10.59 -5.31
C LEU A 125 5.07 -12.01 -5.92
N SER A 126 4.01 -12.77 -5.67
CA SER A 126 3.84 -14.16 -6.13
C SER A 126 4.90 -15.12 -5.58
N LEU A 127 5.44 -14.82 -4.42
CA LEU A 127 6.48 -15.63 -3.78
C LEU A 127 5.93 -16.61 -2.73
N ARG A 128 4.63 -16.64 -2.51
CA ARG A 128 4.00 -17.55 -1.55
C ARG A 128 4.21 -19.01 -1.92
#